data_dd8dd73a6df34f177bf511ac3c04a395
#
_entry.id   dd8dd73a6df34f177bf511ac3c04a395
#
_cell.length_a   1.000
_cell.length_b   1.000
_cell.length_c   1.000
_cell.angle_alpha   90.00
_cell.angle_beta   90.00
_cell.angle_gamma   90.00
#
_symmetry.space_group_name_H-M   'P 1'
#
loop_
_entity.id
_entity.type
_entity.pdbx_description
1 polymer ?
#
loop_
_entity_poly.entity_id
_entity_poly.type
_entity_poly.pdbx_seq_one_letter_code
_entity_poly.pdbx_strand_id
1 'polypeptide(L)' 'MIEIYSRPGCPFCNKLITVVEYEGLPHIVYVLDRDYTREDFYEKFGEGSTFPQLILDGIHLGGCQESIKYMQEEKICCQI' A
#
# COMPACT_ATOMS: atom_id res chain seq x y z
N MET A 1 9.59 1.63 -7.64
CA MET A 1 9.55 1.01 -6.29
C MET A 1 8.20 1.25 -5.66
N ILE A 2 7.62 0.22 -5.09
CA ILE A 2 6.33 0.30 -4.39
C ILE A 2 6.60 0.55 -2.91
N GLU A 3 5.87 1.50 -2.32
CA GLU A 3 5.92 1.79 -0.88
C GLU A 3 4.53 1.52 -0.31
N ILE A 4 4.45 0.64 0.69
CA ILE A 4 3.18 0.29 1.33
C ILE A 4 3.22 0.74 2.79
N TYR A 5 2.27 1.62 3.15
CA TYR A 5 2.11 2.08 4.52
C TYR A 5 1.04 1.24 5.20
N SER A 6 1.45 0.40 6.14
CA SER A 6 0.60 -0.59 6.79
C SER A 6 0.56 -0.40 8.30
N ARG A 7 -0.29 -1.18 8.99
CA ARG A 7 -0.33 -1.26 10.45
C ARG A 7 -0.45 -2.72 10.88
N PRO A 8 -0.07 -3.04 12.14
CA PRO A 8 -0.24 -4.40 12.65
C PRO A 8 -1.71 -4.81 12.69
N GLY A 9 -2.00 -6.07 12.44
CA GLY A 9 -3.34 -6.63 12.53
C GLY A 9 -4.32 -6.12 11.47
N CYS A 10 -3.82 -5.72 10.31
CA CYS A 10 -4.64 -5.16 9.23
C CYS A 10 -4.81 -6.20 8.12
N PRO A 11 -6.00 -6.80 7.96
CA PRO A 11 -6.23 -7.81 6.91
C PRO A 11 -6.00 -7.28 5.50
N PHE A 12 -6.45 -6.06 5.21
CA PHE A 12 -6.26 -5.45 3.89
C PHE A 12 -4.80 -5.11 3.61
N CYS A 13 -4.05 -4.73 4.65
CA CYS A 13 -2.61 -4.53 4.52
C CYS A 13 -1.93 -5.83 4.14
N ASN A 14 -2.26 -6.91 4.83
CA ASN A 14 -1.69 -8.22 4.55
C ASN A 14 -2.04 -8.71 3.15
N LYS A 15 -3.28 -8.47 2.71
CA LYS A 15 -3.72 -8.84 1.36
C LYS A 15 -2.90 -8.11 0.31
N LEU A 16 -2.73 -6.81 0.45
CA LEU A 16 -1.98 -6.01 -0.51
C LEU A 16 -0.52 -6.43 -0.56
N ILE A 17 0.10 -6.63 0.60
CA ILE A 17 1.49 -7.08 0.70
C ILE A 17 1.64 -8.45 0.03
N THR A 18 0.71 -9.37 0.28
CA THR A 18 0.73 -10.70 -0.31
C THR A 18 0.68 -10.64 -1.84
N VAL A 19 -0.20 -9.80 -2.39
CA VAL A 19 -0.31 -9.61 -3.83
C VAL A 19 1.01 -9.13 -4.43
N VAL A 20 1.61 -8.11 -3.81
CA VAL A 20 2.86 -7.53 -4.29
C VAL A 20 4.01 -8.54 -4.20
N GLU A 21 4.06 -9.31 -3.12
CA GLU A 21 5.07 -10.36 -2.95
C GLU A 21 4.89 -11.49 -3.97
N TYR A 22 3.65 -11.92 -4.15
CA TYR A 22 3.33 -12.99 -5.12
C TYR A 22 3.76 -12.60 -6.53
N GLU A 23 3.54 -11.35 -6.91
CA GLU A 23 3.92 -10.86 -8.23
C GLU A 23 5.41 -10.53 -8.35
N GLY A 24 6.17 -10.68 -7.28
CA GLY A 24 7.60 -10.43 -7.29
C GLY A 24 7.98 -8.98 -7.53
N LEU A 25 7.12 -8.04 -7.19
CA LEU A 25 7.37 -6.63 -7.43
C LEU A 25 8.27 -6.03 -6.35
N PRO A 26 9.29 -5.26 -6.72
CA PRO A 26 10.13 -4.58 -5.72
C PRO A 26 9.30 -3.64 -4.85
N HIS A 27 9.40 -3.77 -3.53
CA HIS A 27 8.58 -2.98 -2.62
C HIS A 27 9.23 -2.81 -1.26
N ILE A 28 8.78 -1.79 -0.53
CA ILE A 28 9.14 -1.55 0.87
C ILE A 28 7.84 -1.48 1.66
N VAL A 29 7.80 -2.15 2.81
CA VAL A 29 6.66 -2.10 3.72
C VAL A 29 7.04 -1.27 4.94
N TYR A 30 6.29 -0.19 5.17
CA TYR A 30 6.42 0.62 6.39
C TYR A 30 5.29 0.24 7.34
N VAL A 31 5.61 0.08 8.61
CA VAL A 31 4.66 -0.36 9.64
C VAL A 31 4.45 0.75 10.67
N LEU A 32 3.20 1.04 10.96
CA LEU A 32 2.82 2.03 11.97
C LEU A 32 3.49 1.73 13.31
N ASP A 33 4.02 2.78 13.95
CA ASP A 33 4.71 2.75 15.23
C ASP A 33 6.06 2.02 15.21
N ARG A 34 6.44 1.44 14.09
CA ARG A 34 7.79 0.96 13.87
C ARG A 34 8.57 1.94 12.99
N ASP A 35 7.95 2.38 11.89
CA ASP A 35 8.60 3.19 10.85
C ASP A 35 8.03 4.60 10.75
N TYR A 36 6.82 4.83 11.26
CA TYR A 36 6.15 6.13 11.22
C TYR A 36 5.04 6.18 12.27
N THR A 37 4.55 7.40 12.58
CA THR A 37 3.47 7.60 13.53
C THR A 37 2.15 7.87 12.81
N ARG A 38 1.01 7.84 13.54
CA ARG A 38 -0.29 8.22 12.98
C ARG A 38 -0.29 9.66 12.49
N GLU A 39 0.39 10.54 13.21
CA GLU A 39 0.50 11.94 12.80
C GLU A 39 1.20 12.06 11.45
N ASP A 40 2.32 11.34 11.27
CA ASP A 40 3.03 11.29 9.99
C ASP A 40 2.13 10.79 8.88
N PHE A 41 1.36 9.74 9.17
CA PHE A 41 0.47 9.12 8.22
C PHE A 41 -0.61 10.10 7.75
N TYR A 42 -1.29 10.77 8.69
CA TYR A 42 -2.34 11.72 8.33
C TYR A 42 -1.80 12.97 7.67
N GLU A 43 -0.59 13.38 8.01
CA GLU A 43 0.06 14.49 7.34
C GLU A 43 0.35 14.17 5.87
N LYS A 44 0.76 12.93 5.60
CA LYS A 44 1.11 12.49 4.25
C LYS A 44 -0.12 12.18 3.39
N PHE A 45 -1.13 11.50 3.96
CA PHE A 45 -2.27 10.99 3.20
C PHE A 45 -3.58 11.71 3.47
N GLY A 46 -3.63 12.54 4.49
CA GLY A 46 -4.84 13.27 4.88
C GLY A 46 -5.52 12.64 6.09
N GLU A 47 -6.17 13.50 6.88
CA GLU A 47 -6.88 13.07 8.07
C GLU A 47 -8.04 12.15 7.69
N GLY A 48 -8.22 11.07 8.44
CA GLY A 48 -9.26 10.09 8.15
C GLY A 48 -8.85 9.03 7.12
N SER A 49 -7.63 9.07 6.60
CA SER A 49 -7.15 8.05 5.68
C SER A 49 -7.07 6.69 6.34
N THR A 50 -7.39 5.65 5.57
CA THR A 50 -7.38 4.26 6.05
C THR A 50 -6.10 3.55 5.65
N PHE A 51 -5.88 2.38 6.27
CA PHE A 51 -4.74 1.51 5.96
C PHE A 51 -5.22 0.36 5.07
N PRO A 52 -4.41 -0.12 4.13
CA PRO A 52 -3.09 0.37 3.75
C PRO A 52 -3.16 1.57 2.78
N GLN A 53 -2.02 2.22 2.56
CA GLN A 53 -1.87 3.20 1.50
C GLN A 53 -0.62 2.84 0.69
N LEU A 54 -0.72 2.90 -0.64
CA LEU A 54 0.34 2.50 -1.53
C LEU A 54 0.78 3.65 -2.42
N ILE A 55 2.09 3.79 -2.56
CA ILE A 55 2.70 4.74 -3.49
C ILE A 55 3.53 3.93 -4.49
N LEU A 56 3.28 4.13 -5.77
CA LEU A 56 4.03 3.50 -6.86
C LEU A 56 4.83 4.57 -7.60
N ASP A 57 6.15 4.49 -7.48
CA ASP A 57 7.08 5.42 -8.14
C ASP A 57 6.70 6.88 -7.92
N GLY A 58 6.34 7.22 -6.67
CA GLY A 58 5.95 8.57 -6.29
C GLY A 58 4.49 8.90 -6.53
N ILE A 59 3.71 8.01 -7.12
CA ILE A 59 2.29 8.23 -7.38
C ILE A 59 1.45 7.53 -6.31
N HIS A 60 0.62 8.29 -5.60
CA HIS A 60 -0.26 7.74 -4.57
C HIS A 60 -1.45 7.05 -5.23
N LEU A 61 -1.53 5.73 -5.10
CA LEU A 61 -2.61 4.95 -5.70
C LEU A 61 -3.83 4.79 -4.79
N GLY A 62 -3.66 4.95 -3.48
CA GLY A 62 -4.75 4.80 -2.52
C GLY A 62 -4.65 3.53 -1.72
N GLY A 63 -5.80 2.98 -1.34
CA GLY A 63 -5.89 1.78 -0.49
C GLY A 63 -5.71 0.48 -1.26
N CYS A 64 -6.08 -0.63 -0.59
CA CYS A 64 -5.88 -1.97 -1.13
C CYS A 64 -6.60 -2.16 -2.48
N GLN A 65 -7.89 -1.87 -2.53
CA GLN A 65 -8.68 -2.10 -3.72
C GLN A 65 -8.27 -1.19 -4.87
N GLU A 66 -8.07 0.09 -4.59
CA GLU A 66 -7.67 1.07 -5.58
C GLU A 66 -6.30 0.74 -6.17
N SER A 67 -5.38 0.29 -5.32
CA SER A 67 -4.04 -0.09 -5.75
C SER A 67 -4.05 -1.32 -6.63
N ILE A 68 -4.79 -2.35 -6.25
CA ILE A 68 -4.93 -3.58 -7.04
C ILE A 68 -5.58 -3.26 -8.38
N LYS A 69 -6.64 -2.47 -8.37
CA LYS A 69 -7.33 -2.09 -9.60
C LYS A 69 -6.41 -1.35 -10.57
N TYR A 70 -5.65 -0.40 -10.06
CA TYR A 70 -4.70 0.35 -10.89
C TYR A 70 -3.66 -0.59 -11.50
N MET A 71 -3.09 -1.48 -10.68
CA MET A 71 -2.08 -2.41 -11.14
C MET A 71 -2.63 -3.40 -12.17
N GLN A 72 -3.89 -3.82 -12.03
CA GLN A 72 -4.55 -4.67 -13.01
C GLN A 72 -4.76 -3.92 -14.34
N GLU A 73 -5.24 -2.70 -14.28
CA GLU A 73 -5.50 -1.88 -15.48
C GLU A 73 -4.20 -1.58 -16.23
N GLU A 74 -3.12 -1.35 -15.51
CA GLU A 74 -1.81 -1.09 -16.10
C GLU A 74 -1.03 -2.38 -16.39
N LYS A 75 -1.64 -3.54 -16.18
CA LYS A 75 -1.05 -4.86 -16.42
C LYS A 75 0.25 -5.07 -15.65
N ILE A 76 0.33 -4.48 -14.45
CA ILE A 76 1.47 -4.67 -13.55
C ILE A 76 1.33 -5.96 -12.77
N CYS A 77 0.09 -6.30 -12.37
CA CYS A 77 -0.18 -7.54 -11.64
C CYS A 77 -1.58 -8.07 -11.94
N CYS A 78 -1.91 -9.25 -11.34
CA CYS A 78 -3.27 -9.75 -11.10
C CYS A 78 -4.10 -9.86 -12.37
N GLN A 79 -3.52 -10.40 -13.41
CA GLN A 79 -4.19 -10.64 -14.69
C GLN A 79 -5.17 -11.80 -14.52
N ILE A 80 -6.42 -11.51 -14.27
CA ILE A 80 -7.45 -12.53 -14.15
C ILE A 80 -8.46 -12.34 -15.27
#